data_2dc49b9c6ea0728d89fb5579b1ca6f1c
#
_entry.id   2dc49b9c6ea0728d89fb5579b1ca6f1c
#
_cell.length_a   1.000
_cell.length_b   1.000
_cell.length_c   1.000
_cell.angle_alpha   90.00
_cell.angle_beta   90.00
_cell.angle_gamma   90.00
#
_symmetry.space_group_name_H-M   'P 1'
#
loop_
_entity.id
_entity.type
_entity.pdbx_description
1 polymer ?
#
loop_
_entity_poly.entity_id
_entity_poly.type
_entity_poly.pdbx_seq_one_letter_code
_entity_poly.pdbx_strand_id
1 'polypeptide(L)' 'MNLYKKACRKALADIYWDLAICNKMMQNHPDWEWLKDKKIELESKERELVKELG' A
#
# COMPACT_ATOMS: atom_id res chain seq x y z
N MET A 1 25.25 4.31 1.59
CA MET A 1 23.77 4.37 1.58
C MET A 1 23.25 4.01 0.20
N ASN A 2 22.27 3.15 0.11
CA ASN A 2 21.68 2.73 -1.17
C ASN A 2 20.41 3.58 -1.44
N LEU A 3 20.49 4.45 -2.44
CA LEU A 3 19.39 5.34 -2.81
C LEU A 3 18.15 4.57 -3.28
N TYR A 4 18.37 3.45 -3.96
CA TYR A 4 17.27 2.61 -4.42
C TYR A 4 16.47 2.06 -3.24
N LYS A 5 17.14 1.51 -2.24
CA LYS A 5 16.48 0.98 -1.04
C LYS A 5 15.76 2.08 -0.26
N LYS A 6 16.36 3.26 -0.19
CA LYS A 6 15.73 4.42 0.45
C LYS A 6 14.42 4.79 -0.25
N ALA A 7 14.44 4.82 -1.59
CA ALA A 7 13.24 5.09 -2.38
C ALA A 7 12.17 4.03 -2.16
N CYS A 8 12.56 2.76 -2.06
CA CYS A 8 11.62 1.67 -1.80
C CYS A 8 10.97 1.80 -0.42
N ARG A 9 11.74 2.19 0.61
CA ARG A 9 11.19 2.40 1.95
C ARG A 9 10.20 3.55 1.96
N LYS A 10 10.48 4.63 1.24
CA LYS A 10 9.57 5.77 1.14
C LYS A 10 8.27 5.35 0.45
N ALA A 11 8.39 4.61 -0.65
CA ALA A 11 7.22 4.09 -1.37
C ALA A 11 6.38 3.18 -0.48
N LEU A 12 7.04 2.34 0.33
CA LEU A 12 6.34 1.47 1.30
C LEU A 12 5.56 2.29 2.33
N ALA A 13 6.18 3.34 2.86
CA ALA A 13 5.51 4.20 3.84
C ALA A 13 4.25 4.83 3.24
N ASP A 14 4.33 5.27 1.97
CA ASP A 14 3.18 5.82 1.27
C ASP A 14 2.08 4.77 1.09
N ILE A 15 2.46 3.53 0.76
CA ILE A 15 1.50 2.43 0.61
C ILE A 15 0.81 2.12 1.93
N TYR A 16 1.54 2.06 3.04
CA TYR A 16 0.93 1.82 4.36
C TYR A 16 -0.06 2.91 4.73
N TRP A 17 0.27 4.16 4.40
CA TRP A 17 -0.64 5.29 4.61
C TRP A 17 -1.91 5.12 3.78
N ASP A 18 -1.75 4.80 2.49
CA ASP A 18 -2.88 4.60 1.59
C ASP A 18 -3.74 3.41 2.03
N LEU A 19 -3.12 2.33 2.53
CA LEU A 19 -3.85 1.19 3.06
C LEU A 19 -4.68 1.57 4.29
N ALA A 20 -4.12 2.40 5.18
CA ALA A 20 -4.84 2.86 6.35
C ALA A 20 -6.07 3.68 5.95
N ILE A 21 -5.91 4.58 4.98
CA ILE A 21 -7.01 5.39 4.45
C ILE A 21 -8.06 4.48 3.79
N CYS A 22 -7.61 3.54 2.97
CA CYS A 22 -8.49 2.61 2.27
C CYS A 22 -9.34 1.79 3.27
N ASN A 23 -8.72 1.28 4.33
CA ASN A 23 -9.42 0.53 5.37
C ASN A 23 -10.45 1.38 6.07
N LYS A 24 -10.12 2.64 6.36
CA LYS A 24 -11.05 3.57 6.99
C LYS A 24 -12.25 3.84 6.08
N MET A 25 -12.00 4.06 4.80
CA MET A 25 -13.07 4.27 3.83
C MET A 25 -13.96 3.05 3.69
N MET A 26 -13.39 1.84 3.72
CA MET A 26 -14.16 0.61 3.65
C MET A 26 -15.09 0.44 4.85
N GLN A 27 -14.66 0.89 6.04
CA GLN A 27 -15.51 0.89 7.22
C GLN A 27 -16.71 1.82 7.08
N ASN A 28 -16.50 3.00 6.46
CA ASN A 28 -17.54 4.01 6.29
C ASN A 28 -18.41 3.74 5.06
N HIS A 29 -17.87 3.06 4.04
CA HIS A 29 -18.54 2.82 2.76
C HIS A 29 -18.37 1.36 2.35
N PRO A 30 -18.98 0.41 3.08
CA PRO A 30 -18.79 -1.02 2.78
C PRO A 30 -19.38 -1.44 1.43
N ASP A 31 -20.23 -0.61 0.83
CA ASP A 31 -20.82 -0.85 -0.47
C ASP A 31 -19.96 -0.40 -1.65
N TRP A 32 -18.86 0.28 -1.39
CA TRP A 32 -17.93 0.74 -2.45
C TRP A 32 -16.97 -0.39 -2.82
N GLU A 33 -17.34 -1.16 -3.83
CA GLU A 33 -16.56 -2.35 -4.22
C GLU A 33 -15.19 -2.01 -4.78
N TRP A 34 -15.02 -0.84 -5.41
CA TRP A 34 -13.73 -0.42 -5.96
C TRP A 34 -12.65 -0.32 -4.88
N LEU A 35 -13.04 -0.11 -3.62
CA LEU A 35 -12.09 -0.07 -2.50
C LEU A 35 -11.41 -1.42 -2.28
N LYS A 36 -12.12 -2.52 -2.52
CA LYS A 36 -11.56 -3.87 -2.39
C LYS A 36 -10.46 -4.08 -3.42
N ASP A 37 -10.72 -3.66 -4.66
CA ASP A 37 -9.74 -3.76 -5.74
C ASP A 37 -8.53 -2.89 -5.45
N LYS A 38 -8.75 -1.68 -4.94
CA LYS A 38 -7.67 -0.77 -4.56
C LYS A 38 -6.79 -1.37 -3.47
N LYS A 39 -7.41 -1.99 -2.47
CA LYS A 39 -6.68 -2.63 -1.38
C LYS A 39 -5.80 -3.77 -1.91
N ILE A 40 -6.33 -4.61 -2.80
CA ILE A 40 -5.57 -5.70 -3.41
C ILE A 40 -4.37 -5.16 -4.18
N GLU A 41 -4.56 -4.09 -4.96
CA GLU A 41 -3.50 -3.44 -5.70
C GLU A 41 -2.39 -2.93 -4.78
N LEU A 42 -2.77 -2.26 -3.69
CA LEU A 42 -1.82 -1.72 -2.72
C LEU A 42 -1.04 -2.85 -2.03
N GLU A 43 -1.71 -3.92 -1.65
CA GLU A 43 -1.05 -5.07 -1.01
C GLU A 43 -0.08 -5.76 -1.96
N SER A 44 -0.43 -5.83 -3.25
CA SER A 44 0.47 -6.39 -4.26
C SER A 44 1.75 -5.55 -4.39
N LYS A 45 1.61 -4.24 -4.43
CA LYS A 45 2.77 -3.32 -4.48
C LYS A 45 3.62 -3.42 -3.22
N GLU A 46 2.98 -3.56 -2.07
CA GLU A 46 3.68 -3.76 -0.81
C GLU A 46 4.58 -4.99 -0.86
N ARG A 47 4.04 -6.10 -1.32
CA ARG A 47 4.82 -7.35 -1.40
C ARG A 47 6.03 -7.20 -2.33
N GLU A 48 5.86 -6.54 -3.46
CA GLU A 48 6.95 -6.31 -4.39
C GLU A 48 8.07 -5.46 -3.76
N LEU A 49 7.70 -4.40 -3.06
CA LEU A 49 8.67 -3.52 -2.41
C LEU A 49 9.38 -4.23 -1.25
N VAL A 50 8.68 -5.05 -0.50
CA VAL A 50 9.28 -5.83 0.57
C VAL A 50 10.33 -6.80 0.00
N LYS A 51 10.05 -7.42 -1.14
CA LYS A 51 11.03 -8.28 -1.83
C LYS A 51 12.27 -7.50 -2.23
N GLU A 52 12.09 -6.29 -2.75
CA GLU A 52 13.22 -5.45 -3.16
C GLU A 52 14.11 -5.06 -1.99
N LEU A 53 13.51 -4.89 -0.80
CA LEU A 53 14.25 -4.54 0.41
C LEU A 53 14.88 -5.74 1.11
N GLY A 54 14.30 -6.90 0.92
CA GLY A 54 14.77 -8.16 1.54
C GLY A 54 15.97 -8.76 0.85
#